data_708d54089dcb75423c39e6050713f430
#
_entry.id   708d54089dcb75423c39e6050713f430
#
_cell.length_a   1.000
_cell.length_b   1.000
_cell.length_c   1.000
_cell.angle_alpha   90.00
_cell.angle_beta   90.00
_cell.angle_gamma   90.00
#
_symmetry.space_group_name_H-M   'P 1'
#
loop_
_entity.id
_entity.type
_entity.pdbx_description
1 polymer ?
#
loop_
_entity_poly.entity_id
_entity_poly.type
_entity_poly.pdbx_seq_one_letter_code
_entity_poly.pdbx_strand_id
1 'polypeptide(L)'
;MTQSKTNLPRRRLLTQTLGLSVIAATAGRSAFAQDKPTIKIGFVDGWADSVATTNLAANIIKEKLGYPVELVPLAAGIMWQGVARGDIDCTLSAWLPVTHEAYLATYKDKVQILGANYPGAKIGLIVPEYVKPTSLDNLNASKADFDNRIVGIDAGAGVMKKTEEAIKTYGLEMRLQPSSGPAMAAELDRAIRAKKSIAVTGWIPHWMFAKYKLRFLADPKNVYGAEEHVDSVVNPGLKAKAPAVYAFLSKLSWKPEEIGAVMLSVENGAKPAAAADKWMADNPARVQGWLS
;
A
#
# COMPACT_ATOMS: atom_id res chain seq x y z
N MET A 1 6.11 100.08 17.76
CA MET A 1 5.16 100.69 18.69
C MET A 1 4.43 99.64 19.46
N THR A 2 4.67 99.75 20.73
CA THR A 2 3.81 99.45 21.89
C THR A 2 3.35 98.03 22.09
N GLN A 3 4.03 97.28 23.04
CA GLN A 3 3.66 97.16 24.46
C GLN A 3 2.21 96.66 24.66
N SER A 4 1.86 95.70 25.46
CA SER A 4 2.21 95.52 26.86
C SER A 4 1.45 94.34 27.47
N LYS A 5 2.15 93.58 28.40
CA LYS A 5 1.70 93.15 29.72
C LYS A 5 0.67 91.96 29.84
N THR A 6 1.15 90.89 30.32
CA THR A 6 1.01 90.28 31.69
C THR A 6 -0.41 90.12 32.22
N ASN A 7 -0.69 88.83 32.56
CA ASN A 7 -0.96 88.46 34.03
C ASN A 7 -1.27 86.97 34.17
N LEU A 8 -0.42 86.29 34.95
CA LEU A 8 -0.80 85.11 35.71
C LEU A 8 -1.62 85.57 36.92
N PRO A 9 -2.51 84.77 37.52
CA PRO A 9 -2.03 83.83 38.50
C PRO A 9 -2.96 82.63 38.86
N ARG A 10 -2.32 81.74 39.62
CA ARG A 10 -2.82 80.91 40.70
C ARG A 10 -3.46 79.54 40.35
N ARG A 11 -2.61 78.52 40.59
CA ARG A 11 -2.77 77.41 41.54
C ARG A 11 -4.20 76.92 41.84
N ARG A 12 -4.46 75.67 41.42
CA ARG A 12 -5.08 74.67 42.34
C ARG A 12 -4.49 73.31 42.08
N LEU A 13 -3.88 72.78 43.17
CA LEU A 13 -3.59 71.33 43.30
C LEU A 13 -4.92 70.59 43.37
N LEU A 14 -4.99 69.46 42.66
CA LEU A 14 -5.85 68.35 43.06
C LEU A 14 -5.25 67.03 42.57
N THR A 15 -4.69 66.34 43.51
CA THR A 15 -4.63 64.89 43.76
C THR A 15 -4.51 63.93 42.53
N GLN A 16 -3.34 63.35 42.42
CA GLN A 16 -3.01 62.15 41.73
C GLN A 16 -3.80 60.96 42.29
N THR A 17 -4.57 60.29 41.49
CA THR A 17 -4.98 58.91 41.68
C THR A 17 -4.20 58.06 40.68
N LEU A 18 -3.24 57.31 41.20
CA LEU A 18 -2.56 56.24 40.49
C LEU A 18 -3.57 55.15 40.16
N GLY A 19 -4.01 55.11 38.90
CA GLY A 19 -4.67 53.89 38.35
C GLY A 19 -3.59 52.96 37.80
N LEU A 20 -3.21 51.93 38.56
CA LEU A 20 -2.44 50.78 38.06
C LEU A 20 -3.31 50.06 37.06
N SER A 21 -3.14 50.32 35.79
CA SER A 21 -3.65 49.45 34.72
C SER A 21 -2.73 48.24 34.60
N VAL A 22 -3.12 47.14 35.22
CA VAL A 22 -2.51 45.82 34.98
C VAL A 22 -2.90 45.39 33.54
N ILE A 23 -2.03 45.64 32.60
CA ILE A 23 -2.10 45.02 31.28
C ILE A 23 -1.71 43.57 31.46
N ALA A 24 -2.72 42.69 31.65
CA ALA A 24 -2.55 41.25 31.53
C ALA A 24 -2.16 40.96 30.06
N ALA A 25 -0.87 40.83 29.84
CA ALA A 25 -0.33 40.29 28.59
C ALA A 25 -0.77 38.82 28.55
N THR A 26 -1.93 38.56 27.96
CA THR A 26 -2.28 37.25 27.46
C THR A 26 -1.34 36.96 26.30
N ALA A 27 -0.16 36.46 26.64
CA ALA A 27 0.69 35.77 25.66
C ALA A 27 -0.10 34.56 25.13
N GLY A 28 -0.92 34.80 24.13
CA GLY A 28 -1.48 33.74 23.33
C GLY A 28 -0.30 32.95 22.77
N ARG A 29 -0.01 31.82 23.38
CA ARG A 29 0.77 30.76 22.75
C ARG A 29 -0.01 30.35 21.53
N SER A 30 0.21 31.04 20.40
CA SER A 30 -0.01 30.48 19.09
C SER A 30 0.89 29.24 19.05
N ALA A 31 0.34 28.11 19.43
CA ALA A 31 0.94 26.84 19.05
C ALA A 31 0.99 26.88 17.54
N PHE A 32 2.15 27.23 16.99
CA PHE A 32 2.44 26.93 15.59
C PHE A 32 2.16 25.44 15.46
N ALA A 33 1.04 25.10 14.83
CA ALA A 33 0.79 23.75 14.37
C ALA A 33 1.95 23.47 13.42
N GLN A 34 2.96 22.75 13.91
CA GLN A 34 4.10 22.37 13.09
C GLN A 34 3.52 21.54 11.96
N ASP A 35 3.65 22.04 10.73
CA ASP A 35 3.15 21.34 9.56
C ASP A 35 3.70 19.92 9.56
N LYS A 36 2.81 18.95 9.67
CA LYS A 36 3.22 17.54 9.70
C LYS A 36 3.92 17.19 8.39
N PRO A 37 5.02 16.44 8.45
CA PRO A 37 5.75 16.06 7.25
C PRO A 37 4.89 15.18 6.33
N THR A 38 5.08 15.33 5.01
CA THR A 38 4.43 14.47 4.03
C THR A 38 4.96 13.04 4.15
N ILE A 39 4.04 12.08 4.16
CA ILE A 39 4.33 10.65 4.16
C ILE A 39 4.26 10.13 2.74
N LYS A 40 5.36 9.56 2.25
CA LYS A 40 5.46 8.96 0.92
C LYS A 40 5.28 7.45 1.00
N ILE A 41 4.24 6.94 0.37
CA ILE A 41 3.94 5.51 0.33
C ILE A 41 4.21 4.98 -1.07
N GLY A 42 5.20 4.08 -1.20
CA GLY A 42 5.49 3.38 -2.45
C GLY A 42 4.56 2.18 -2.63
N PHE A 43 4.04 2.00 -3.84
CA PHE A 43 3.15 0.90 -4.16
C PHE A 43 3.26 0.49 -5.63
N VAL A 44 2.76 -0.71 -5.97
CA VAL A 44 2.69 -1.19 -7.36
C VAL A 44 1.27 -1.01 -7.88
N ASP A 45 1.09 -0.07 -8.78
CA ASP A 45 -0.24 0.33 -9.29
C ASP A 45 -0.97 -0.80 -10.05
N GLY A 46 -0.23 -1.73 -10.63
CA GLY A 46 -0.79 -2.90 -11.31
C GLY A 46 -1.23 -4.05 -10.40
N TRP A 47 -1.03 -3.97 -9.08
CA TRP A 47 -1.37 -5.04 -8.14
C TRP A 47 -2.57 -4.63 -7.27
N ALA A 48 -3.66 -5.38 -7.39
CA ALA A 48 -4.93 -5.03 -6.75
C ALA A 48 -4.84 -4.91 -5.22
N ASP A 49 -4.09 -5.80 -4.56
CA ASP A 49 -3.83 -5.79 -3.13
C ASP A 49 -2.98 -4.58 -2.71
N SER A 50 -1.94 -4.27 -3.49
CA SER A 50 -1.08 -3.11 -3.27
C SER A 50 -1.87 -1.80 -3.35
N VAL A 51 -2.71 -1.66 -4.37
CA VAL A 51 -3.59 -0.50 -4.55
C VAL A 51 -4.58 -0.38 -3.40
N ALA A 52 -5.26 -1.46 -3.03
CA ALA A 52 -6.28 -1.46 -1.98
C ALA A 52 -5.69 -1.08 -0.62
N THR A 53 -4.64 -1.77 -0.18
CA THR A 53 -3.99 -1.55 1.12
C THR A 53 -3.40 -0.14 1.21
N THR A 54 -2.74 0.31 0.14
CA THR A 54 -2.09 1.63 0.11
C THR A 54 -3.09 2.77 0.18
N ASN A 55 -4.21 2.69 -0.57
CA ASN A 55 -5.22 3.75 -0.53
C ASN A 55 -5.93 3.80 0.84
N LEU A 56 -6.22 2.65 1.45
CA LEU A 56 -6.78 2.63 2.80
C LEU A 56 -5.82 3.28 3.82
N ALA A 57 -4.57 2.85 3.82
CA ALA A 57 -3.57 3.42 4.75
C ALA A 57 -3.40 4.92 4.54
N ALA A 58 -3.36 5.37 3.28
CA ALA A 58 -3.26 6.78 2.94
C ALA A 58 -4.45 7.60 3.48
N ASN A 59 -5.68 7.09 3.34
CA ASN A 59 -6.88 7.79 3.81
C ASN A 59 -6.89 7.84 5.35
N ILE A 60 -6.54 6.75 6.04
CA ILE A 60 -6.40 6.75 7.50
C ILE A 60 -5.33 7.76 7.96
N ILE A 61 -4.16 7.76 7.32
CA ILE A 61 -3.06 8.68 7.66
C ILE A 61 -3.49 10.14 7.46
N LYS A 62 -4.19 10.44 6.35
CA LYS A 62 -4.70 11.79 6.07
C LYS A 62 -5.80 12.21 7.04
N GLU A 63 -6.85 11.40 7.16
CA GLU A 63 -8.08 11.81 7.85
C GLU A 63 -8.02 11.64 9.36
N LYS A 64 -7.39 10.56 9.84
CA LYS A 64 -7.36 10.23 11.26
C LYS A 64 -6.08 10.69 11.95
N LEU A 65 -4.95 10.66 11.26
CA LEU A 65 -3.67 11.07 11.80
C LEU A 65 -3.26 12.49 11.37
N GLY A 66 -3.90 13.06 10.33
CA GLY A 66 -3.69 14.43 9.87
C GLY A 66 -2.33 14.69 9.23
N TYR A 67 -1.68 13.67 8.62
CA TYR A 67 -0.45 13.84 7.85
C TYR A 67 -0.77 13.96 6.37
N PRO A 68 -0.14 14.88 5.62
CA PRO A 68 -0.17 14.85 4.17
C PRO A 68 0.42 13.53 3.64
N VAL A 69 -0.16 12.96 2.59
CA VAL A 69 0.32 11.71 1.98
C VAL A 69 0.51 11.89 0.50
N GLU A 70 1.64 11.39 0.01
CA GLU A 70 1.97 11.24 -1.41
C GLU A 70 2.03 9.73 -1.74
N LEU A 71 1.22 9.31 -2.72
CA LEU A 71 1.24 7.94 -3.25
C LEU A 71 2.17 7.90 -4.45
N VAL A 72 3.17 7.02 -4.40
CA VAL A 72 4.21 6.92 -5.42
C VAL A 72 4.13 5.55 -6.11
N PRO A 73 3.57 5.48 -7.35
CA PRO A 73 3.51 4.23 -8.10
C PRO A 73 4.91 3.86 -8.61
N LEU A 74 5.37 2.64 -8.32
CA LEU A 74 6.72 2.17 -8.62
C LEU A 74 6.70 0.69 -8.99
N ALA A 75 7.67 0.24 -9.80
CA ALA A 75 7.95 -1.18 -9.92
C ALA A 75 8.52 -1.73 -8.60
N ALA A 76 8.28 -3.01 -8.31
CA ALA A 76 8.63 -3.63 -7.03
C ALA A 76 10.09 -3.40 -6.60
N GLY A 77 11.06 -3.57 -7.49
CA GLY A 77 12.48 -3.36 -7.15
C GLY A 77 12.82 -1.91 -6.83
N ILE A 78 12.20 -0.95 -7.53
CA ILE A 78 12.38 0.49 -7.29
C ILE A 78 11.70 0.90 -5.99
N MET A 79 10.55 0.31 -5.68
CA MET A 79 9.84 0.50 -4.41
C MET A 79 10.70 0.10 -3.21
N TRP A 80 11.31 -1.10 -3.24
CA TRP A 80 12.23 -1.56 -2.21
C TRP A 80 13.47 -0.66 -2.07
N GLN A 81 14.07 -0.28 -3.21
CA GLN A 81 15.20 0.65 -3.22
C GLN A 81 14.83 2.01 -2.63
N GLY A 82 13.67 2.55 -2.98
CA GLY A 82 13.19 3.83 -2.48
C GLY A 82 13.01 3.84 -0.96
N VAL A 83 12.42 2.77 -0.38
CA VAL A 83 12.31 2.63 1.08
C VAL A 83 13.69 2.54 1.72
N ALA A 84 14.60 1.73 1.16
CA ALA A 84 15.95 1.56 1.70
C ALA A 84 16.79 2.86 1.69
N ARG A 85 16.54 3.75 0.71
CA ARG A 85 17.24 5.06 0.61
C ARG A 85 16.57 6.17 1.40
N GLY A 86 15.30 6.00 1.82
CA GLY A 86 14.51 7.03 2.46
C GLY A 86 13.84 8.01 1.48
N ASP A 87 13.87 7.72 0.18
CA ASP A 87 13.12 8.47 -0.84
C ASP A 87 11.61 8.19 -0.70
N ILE A 88 11.26 7.02 -0.16
CA ILE A 88 9.94 6.51 0.20
C ILE A 88 9.94 6.18 1.69
N ASP A 89 8.91 6.57 2.42
CA ASP A 89 8.81 6.32 3.86
C ASP A 89 8.41 4.88 4.18
N CYS A 90 7.50 4.30 3.39
CA CYS A 90 7.02 2.94 3.60
C CYS A 90 6.43 2.31 2.34
N THR A 91 6.31 0.99 2.37
CA THR A 91 5.47 0.19 1.48
C THR A 91 4.68 -0.83 2.27
N LEU A 92 3.50 -1.20 1.78
CA LEU A 92 2.60 -2.18 2.37
C LEU A 92 2.45 -3.42 1.48
N SER A 93 3.43 -3.62 0.58
CA SER A 93 3.38 -4.62 -0.48
C SER A 93 4.66 -5.46 -0.53
N ALA A 94 5.23 -5.78 0.65
CA ALA A 94 6.42 -6.64 0.74
C ALA A 94 5.99 -8.09 0.92
N TRP A 95 6.08 -8.90 -0.13
CA TRP A 95 5.70 -10.31 -0.16
C TRP A 95 6.84 -11.18 0.34
N LEU A 96 6.70 -11.76 1.53
CA LEU A 96 7.74 -12.50 2.25
C LEU A 96 7.23 -13.86 2.78
N PRO A 97 8.12 -14.85 2.92
CA PRO A 97 9.57 -14.77 2.75
C PRO A 97 10.08 -15.05 1.32
N VAL A 98 9.27 -15.60 0.41
CA VAL A 98 9.74 -16.21 -0.85
C VAL A 98 9.74 -15.24 -2.02
N THR A 99 8.61 -14.56 -2.26
CA THR A 99 8.40 -13.76 -3.48
C THR A 99 9.39 -12.59 -3.60
N HIS A 100 9.64 -11.87 -2.50
CA HIS A 100 10.58 -10.74 -2.43
C HIS A 100 11.89 -11.06 -1.70
N GLU A 101 12.25 -12.35 -1.55
CA GLU A 101 13.48 -12.81 -0.89
C GLU A 101 14.73 -12.04 -1.37
N ALA A 102 14.90 -11.91 -2.69
CA ALA A 102 16.06 -11.24 -3.28
C ALA A 102 16.12 -9.75 -2.93
N TYR A 103 14.97 -9.09 -2.85
CA TYR A 103 14.91 -7.68 -2.44
C TYR A 103 15.23 -7.52 -0.96
N LEU A 104 14.65 -8.38 -0.11
CA LEU A 104 14.97 -8.38 1.32
C LEU A 104 16.44 -8.66 1.56
N ALA A 105 17.04 -9.66 0.91
CA ALA A 105 18.46 -9.96 1.03
C ALA A 105 19.36 -8.76 0.70
N THR A 106 18.93 -7.95 -0.30
CA THR A 106 19.68 -6.75 -0.72
C THR A 106 19.54 -5.58 0.26
N TYR A 107 18.37 -5.42 0.88
CA TYR A 107 18.03 -4.20 1.62
C TYR A 107 17.76 -4.39 3.12
N LYS A 108 17.87 -5.61 3.67
CA LYS A 108 17.52 -5.96 5.06
C LYS A 108 18.10 -5.03 6.13
N ASP A 109 19.34 -4.55 5.93
CA ASP A 109 20.03 -3.69 6.88
C ASP A 109 19.65 -2.20 6.73
N LYS A 110 18.81 -1.86 5.74
CA LYS A 110 18.41 -0.49 5.39
C LYS A 110 16.90 -0.25 5.50
N VAL A 111 16.14 -1.28 5.84
CA VAL A 111 14.68 -1.22 6.01
C VAL A 111 14.28 -1.85 7.33
N GLN A 112 13.09 -1.52 7.81
CA GLN A 112 12.50 -2.17 8.97
C GLN A 112 11.18 -2.83 8.57
N ILE A 113 11.05 -4.12 8.87
CA ILE A 113 9.80 -4.88 8.73
C ILE A 113 8.99 -4.65 9.99
N LEU A 114 7.73 -4.20 9.85
CA LEU A 114 6.81 -3.99 10.97
C LEU A 114 5.96 -5.23 11.27
N GLY A 115 5.87 -6.16 10.32
CA GLY A 115 5.10 -7.38 10.40
C GLY A 115 4.04 -7.49 9.30
N ALA A 116 3.35 -8.62 9.32
CA ALA A 116 2.36 -8.98 8.31
C ALA A 116 1.11 -8.08 8.40
N ASN A 117 0.85 -7.35 7.32
CA ASN A 117 -0.44 -6.68 7.14
C ASN A 117 -1.48 -7.61 6.50
N TYR A 118 -1.05 -8.68 5.81
CA TYR A 118 -1.90 -9.75 5.32
C TYR A 118 -1.20 -11.11 5.50
N PRO A 119 -1.68 -11.98 6.40
CA PRO A 119 -1.23 -13.37 6.50
C PRO A 119 -1.96 -14.25 5.48
N GLY A 120 -1.39 -15.39 5.13
CA GLY A 120 -2.02 -16.35 4.23
C GLY A 120 -1.91 -15.98 2.75
N ALA A 121 -0.89 -15.23 2.38
CA ALA A 121 -0.60 -14.89 0.99
C ALA A 121 -0.04 -16.11 0.24
N LYS A 122 -0.33 -16.22 -1.05
CA LYS A 122 0.14 -17.31 -1.90
C LYS A 122 0.34 -16.84 -3.32
N ILE A 123 1.39 -17.32 -3.98
CA ILE A 123 1.63 -17.14 -5.40
C ILE A 123 1.63 -18.47 -6.14
N GLY A 124 1.49 -18.45 -7.45
CA GLY A 124 1.60 -19.64 -8.30
C GLY A 124 1.03 -19.43 -9.69
N LEU A 125 0.94 -20.51 -10.46
CA LEU A 125 0.14 -20.51 -11.68
C LEU A 125 -1.32 -20.84 -11.34
N ILE A 126 -2.22 -20.05 -11.88
CA ILE A 126 -3.67 -20.26 -11.77
C ILE A 126 -4.29 -20.56 -13.13
N VAL A 127 -5.32 -21.36 -13.11
CA VAL A 127 -6.13 -21.74 -14.26
C VAL A 127 -7.61 -21.72 -13.89
N PRO A 128 -8.53 -21.52 -14.86
CA PRO A 128 -9.95 -21.76 -14.63
C PRO A 128 -10.21 -23.22 -14.22
N GLU A 129 -11.19 -23.49 -13.34
CA GLU A 129 -11.48 -24.82 -12.81
C GLU A 129 -11.83 -25.86 -13.90
N TYR A 130 -12.38 -25.42 -15.04
CA TYR A 130 -12.72 -26.30 -16.16
C TYR A 130 -11.50 -26.81 -16.95
N VAL A 131 -10.32 -26.27 -16.71
CA VAL A 131 -9.07 -26.68 -17.39
C VAL A 131 -8.60 -28.02 -16.83
N LYS A 132 -8.16 -28.95 -17.71
CA LYS A 132 -7.82 -30.33 -17.31
C LYS A 132 -6.58 -30.47 -16.44
N PRO A 133 -5.40 -29.88 -16.77
CA PRO A 133 -4.21 -30.01 -15.94
C PRO A 133 -4.44 -29.50 -14.51
N THR A 134 -4.07 -30.31 -13.52
CA THR A 134 -4.22 -29.96 -12.09
C THR A 134 -2.89 -29.68 -11.41
N SER A 135 -1.77 -29.98 -12.08
CA SER A 135 -0.40 -29.83 -11.56
C SER A 135 0.53 -29.31 -12.64
N LEU A 136 1.60 -28.69 -12.22
CA LEU A 136 2.70 -28.26 -13.09
C LEU A 136 3.35 -29.44 -13.83
N ASP A 137 3.42 -30.62 -13.21
CA ASP A 137 3.94 -31.83 -13.82
C ASP A 137 3.16 -32.24 -15.10
N ASN A 138 1.88 -31.94 -15.14
CA ASN A 138 0.98 -32.36 -16.22
C ASN A 138 0.79 -31.28 -17.30
N LEU A 139 1.38 -30.09 -17.14
CA LEU A 139 1.05 -28.93 -17.96
C LEU A 139 1.54 -29.10 -19.40
N ASN A 140 2.71 -29.73 -19.63
CA ASN A 140 3.27 -29.97 -20.95
C ASN A 140 2.37 -30.84 -21.85
N ALA A 141 1.66 -31.82 -21.29
CA ALA A 141 0.77 -32.69 -22.03
C ALA A 141 -0.38 -31.93 -22.72
N SER A 142 -0.71 -30.75 -22.22
CA SER A 142 -1.79 -29.90 -22.72
C SER A 142 -1.29 -28.53 -23.20
N LYS A 143 0.01 -28.33 -23.37
CA LYS A 143 0.60 -27.02 -23.69
C LYS A 143 -0.02 -26.32 -24.89
N ALA A 144 -0.42 -27.08 -25.92
CA ALA A 144 -1.08 -26.55 -27.12
C ALA A 144 -2.44 -25.90 -26.79
N ASP A 145 -3.19 -26.42 -25.82
CA ASP A 145 -4.46 -25.85 -25.39
C ASP A 145 -4.29 -24.45 -24.75
N PHE A 146 -3.07 -24.12 -24.32
CA PHE A 146 -2.66 -22.84 -23.73
C PHE A 146 -1.89 -21.94 -24.70
N ASP A 147 -1.94 -22.23 -26.01
CA ASP A 147 -1.13 -21.52 -27.03
C ASP A 147 0.39 -21.55 -26.71
N ASN A 148 0.86 -22.59 -26.04
CA ASN A 148 2.25 -22.76 -25.56
C ASN A 148 2.76 -21.57 -24.71
N ARG A 149 1.89 -20.91 -23.96
CA ARG A 149 2.25 -19.72 -23.16
C ARG A 149 1.59 -19.70 -21.78
N ILE A 150 2.28 -19.01 -20.89
CA ILE A 150 1.79 -18.59 -19.58
C ILE A 150 1.72 -17.07 -19.63
N VAL A 151 0.56 -16.50 -19.32
CA VAL A 151 0.40 -15.04 -19.27
C VAL A 151 0.80 -14.54 -17.90
N GLY A 152 1.82 -13.71 -17.86
CA GLY A 152 2.35 -13.13 -16.64
C GLY A 152 1.97 -11.66 -16.46
N ILE A 153 2.57 -11.06 -15.45
CA ILE A 153 2.45 -9.64 -15.14
C ILE A 153 3.75 -8.90 -15.49
N ASP A 154 4.07 -7.81 -14.81
CA ASP A 154 5.31 -7.06 -15.04
C ASP A 154 6.55 -7.93 -14.74
N ALA A 155 7.56 -7.86 -15.62
CA ALA A 155 8.74 -8.74 -15.58
C ALA A 155 9.56 -8.60 -14.27
N GLY A 156 9.43 -7.49 -13.53
CA GLY A 156 10.11 -7.27 -12.26
C GLY A 156 9.43 -7.92 -11.06
N ALA A 157 8.21 -8.45 -11.21
CA ALA A 157 7.48 -9.07 -10.11
C ALA A 157 8.13 -10.38 -9.64
N GLY A 158 8.07 -10.65 -8.34
CA GLY A 158 8.63 -11.88 -7.77
C GLY A 158 7.97 -13.15 -8.32
N VAL A 159 6.65 -13.16 -8.53
CA VAL A 159 5.94 -14.28 -9.14
C VAL A 159 6.43 -14.60 -10.55
N MET A 160 6.89 -13.63 -11.32
CA MET A 160 7.48 -13.85 -12.65
C MET A 160 8.79 -14.60 -12.54
N LYS A 161 9.68 -14.19 -11.62
CA LYS A 161 10.96 -14.88 -11.35
C LYS A 161 10.73 -16.32 -10.90
N LYS A 162 9.76 -16.53 -9.99
CA LYS A 162 9.37 -17.89 -9.56
C LYS A 162 8.75 -18.71 -10.68
N THR A 163 8.02 -18.09 -11.62
CA THR A 163 7.50 -18.77 -12.80
C THR A 163 8.61 -19.16 -13.78
N GLU A 164 9.63 -18.32 -13.97
CA GLU A 164 10.82 -18.67 -14.75
C GLU A 164 11.59 -19.85 -14.13
N GLU A 165 11.69 -19.88 -12.81
CA GLU A 165 12.27 -20.99 -12.06
C GLU A 165 11.42 -22.27 -12.21
N ALA A 166 10.09 -22.16 -12.11
CA ALA A 166 9.17 -23.27 -12.32
C ALA A 166 9.27 -23.83 -13.74
N ILE A 167 9.33 -22.99 -14.76
CA ILE A 167 9.52 -23.43 -16.15
C ILE A 167 10.77 -24.30 -16.27
N LYS A 168 11.89 -23.91 -15.68
CA LYS A 168 13.14 -24.67 -15.71
C LYS A 168 13.02 -25.98 -14.88
N THR A 169 12.50 -25.87 -13.66
CA THR A 169 12.44 -26.99 -12.71
C THR A 169 11.50 -28.12 -13.17
N TYR A 170 10.39 -27.75 -13.81
CA TYR A 170 9.41 -28.71 -14.36
C TYR A 170 9.66 -29.05 -15.84
N GLY A 171 10.65 -28.41 -16.49
CA GLY A 171 10.91 -28.59 -17.91
C GLY A 171 9.71 -28.18 -18.76
N LEU A 172 9.02 -27.09 -18.40
CA LEU A 172 7.84 -26.66 -19.13
C LEU A 172 8.24 -26.12 -20.50
N GLU A 173 7.63 -26.65 -21.54
CA GLU A 173 7.81 -26.20 -22.93
C GLU A 173 6.81 -25.09 -23.28
N MET A 174 6.66 -24.14 -22.36
CA MET A 174 5.76 -23.00 -22.46
C MET A 174 6.54 -21.70 -22.27
N ARG A 175 6.15 -20.68 -23.01
CA ARG A 175 6.76 -19.36 -22.91
C ARG A 175 6.04 -18.52 -21.85
N LEU A 176 6.78 -17.93 -20.91
CA LEU A 176 6.26 -16.90 -20.05
C LEU A 176 6.16 -15.58 -20.83
N GLN A 177 4.95 -15.03 -20.90
CA GLN A 177 4.68 -13.78 -21.62
C GLN A 177 4.47 -12.67 -20.58
N PRO A 178 5.41 -11.71 -20.46
CA PRO A 178 5.21 -10.56 -19.58
C PRO A 178 4.07 -9.67 -20.08
N SER A 179 3.33 -9.07 -19.14
CA SER A 179 2.32 -8.05 -19.43
C SER A 179 2.20 -7.07 -18.24
N SER A 180 1.00 -6.75 -17.81
CA SER A 180 0.72 -6.06 -16.56
C SER A 180 -0.41 -6.78 -15.83
N GLY A 181 -0.59 -6.54 -14.53
CA GLY A 181 -1.70 -7.14 -13.77
C GLY A 181 -3.06 -6.95 -14.45
N PRO A 182 -3.47 -5.73 -14.81
CA PRO A 182 -4.72 -5.49 -15.54
C PRO A 182 -4.79 -6.19 -16.91
N ALA A 183 -3.69 -6.23 -17.68
CA ALA A 183 -3.69 -6.88 -19.00
C ALA A 183 -3.81 -8.40 -18.86
N MET A 184 -3.11 -9.02 -17.93
CA MET A 184 -3.24 -10.44 -17.60
C MET A 184 -4.68 -10.78 -17.19
N ALA A 185 -5.29 -9.98 -16.31
CA ALA A 185 -6.66 -10.20 -15.86
C ALA A 185 -7.68 -10.06 -17.01
N ALA A 186 -7.47 -9.13 -17.94
CA ALA A 186 -8.30 -8.97 -19.14
C ALA A 186 -8.16 -10.17 -20.10
N GLU A 187 -6.97 -10.75 -20.23
CA GLU A 187 -6.78 -11.98 -21.02
C GLU A 187 -7.47 -13.18 -20.35
N LEU A 188 -7.36 -13.30 -19.04
CA LEU A 188 -8.06 -14.33 -18.26
C LEU A 188 -9.58 -14.23 -18.47
N ASP A 189 -10.16 -13.03 -18.35
CA ASP A 189 -11.60 -12.81 -18.58
C ASP A 189 -12.03 -13.24 -19.99
N ARG A 190 -11.29 -12.83 -21.02
CA ARG A 190 -11.56 -13.23 -22.40
C ARG A 190 -11.52 -14.75 -22.61
N ALA A 191 -10.52 -15.41 -22.04
CA ALA A 191 -10.38 -16.86 -22.14
C ALA A 191 -11.54 -17.58 -21.44
N ILE A 192 -11.93 -17.12 -20.23
CA ILE A 192 -13.07 -17.68 -19.47
C ILE A 192 -14.37 -17.55 -20.26
N ARG A 193 -14.66 -16.37 -20.81
CA ARG A 193 -15.87 -16.14 -21.63
C ARG A 193 -15.90 -17.04 -22.89
N ALA A 194 -14.72 -17.27 -23.48
CA ALA A 194 -14.58 -18.13 -24.67
C ALA A 194 -14.45 -19.63 -24.34
N LYS A 195 -14.47 -20.02 -23.05
CA LYS A 195 -14.20 -21.39 -22.57
C LYS A 195 -12.88 -21.97 -23.07
N LYS A 196 -11.86 -21.11 -23.30
CA LYS A 196 -10.51 -21.50 -23.69
C LYS A 196 -9.64 -21.77 -22.49
N SER A 197 -8.68 -22.68 -22.62
CA SER A 197 -7.65 -22.88 -21.60
C SER A 197 -6.71 -21.67 -21.54
N ILE A 198 -6.36 -21.28 -20.34
CA ILE A 198 -5.37 -20.25 -20.06
C ILE A 198 -4.67 -20.57 -18.73
N ALA A 199 -3.36 -20.35 -18.70
CA ALA A 199 -2.56 -20.35 -17.47
C ALA A 199 -1.99 -18.94 -17.27
N VAL A 200 -2.20 -18.39 -16.08
CA VAL A 200 -1.71 -17.07 -15.73
C VAL A 200 -0.93 -17.10 -14.41
N THR A 201 -0.01 -16.17 -14.21
CA THR A 201 0.55 -15.94 -12.89
C THR A 201 -0.54 -15.40 -11.97
N GLY A 202 -0.57 -15.85 -10.73
CA GLY A 202 -1.62 -15.42 -9.81
C GLY A 202 -1.17 -15.40 -8.37
N TRP A 203 -1.96 -14.73 -7.56
CA TRP A 203 -1.71 -14.59 -6.12
C TRP A 203 -3.00 -14.39 -5.31
N ILE A 204 -2.93 -14.71 -4.03
CA ILE A 204 -3.92 -14.38 -3.03
C ILE A 204 -3.25 -13.42 -2.02
N PRO A 205 -3.90 -12.29 -1.69
CA PRO A 205 -5.27 -11.87 -2.04
C PRO A 205 -5.40 -11.27 -3.45
N HIS A 206 -6.44 -11.64 -4.19
CA HIS A 206 -6.80 -11.03 -5.46
C HIS A 206 -8.31 -11.17 -5.72
N TRP A 207 -8.96 -10.14 -6.25
CA TRP A 207 -10.40 -10.12 -6.57
C TRP A 207 -10.82 -11.19 -7.58
N MET A 208 -9.89 -11.67 -8.41
CA MET A 208 -10.18 -12.69 -9.44
C MET A 208 -10.80 -13.96 -8.86
N PHE A 209 -10.40 -14.37 -7.65
CA PHE A 209 -10.94 -15.56 -6.99
C PHE A 209 -12.37 -15.36 -6.48
N ALA A 210 -12.80 -14.11 -6.24
CA ALA A 210 -14.19 -13.79 -5.93
C ALA A 210 -15.07 -13.73 -7.19
N LYS A 211 -14.49 -13.38 -8.34
CA LYS A 211 -15.22 -13.17 -9.60
C LYS A 211 -15.29 -14.42 -10.46
N TYR A 212 -14.27 -15.27 -10.44
CA TYR A 212 -14.14 -16.45 -11.29
C TYR A 212 -13.85 -17.71 -10.49
N LYS A 213 -14.29 -18.86 -11.01
CA LYS A 213 -13.90 -20.17 -10.48
C LYS A 213 -12.49 -20.51 -10.96
N LEU A 214 -11.51 -20.25 -10.10
CA LEU A 214 -10.10 -20.43 -10.37
C LEU A 214 -9.48 -21.39 -9.36
N ARG A 215 -8.39 -22.03 -9.76
CA ARG A 215 -7.53 -22.81 -8.87
C ARG A 215 -6.07 -22.62 -9.20
N PHE A 216 -5.22 -22.75 -8.19
CA PHE A 216 -3.79 -22.93 -8.41
C PHE A 216 -3.51 -24.31 -8.97
N LEU A 217 -2.53 -24.40 -9.89
CA LEU A 217 -1.91 -25.66 -10.23
C LEU A 217 -1.09 -26.15 -9.03
N ALA A 218 -1.14 -27.47 -8.76
CA ALA A 218 -0.28 -28.06 -7.74
C ALA A 218 1.19 -27.89 -8.14
N ASP A 219 2.02 -27.59 -7.14
CA ASP A 219 3.47 -27.40 -7.25
C ASP A 219 4.21 -28.43 -6.38
N PRO A 220 4.30 -29.72 -6.80
CA PRO A 220 4.92 -30.76 -5.98
C PRO A 220 6.40 -30.53 -5.67
N LYS A 221 7.11 -29.74 -6.49
CA LYS A 221 8.52 -29.38 -6.27
C LYS A 221 8.70 -28.11 -5.44
N ASN A 222 7.59 -27.54 -4.98
CA ASN A 222 7.55 -26.37 -4.09
C ASN A 222 8.37 -25.15 -4.58
N VAL A 223 8.35 -24.88 -5.87
CA VAL A 223 9.09 -23.75 -6.48
C VAL A 223 8.51 -22.40 -6.05
N TYR A 224 7.19 -22.32 -5.94
CA TYR A 224 6.50 -21.10 -5.49
C TYR A 224 6.51 -20.95 -3.96
N GLY A 225 7.05 -21.92 -3.24
CA GLY A 225 7.09 -21.92 -1.79
C GLY A 225 5.74 -22.30 -1.15
N ALA A 226 5.71 -22.22 0.17
CA ALA A 226 4.51 -22.42 0.97
C ALA A 226 3.69 -21.12 1.05
N GLU A 227 2.79 -21.05 2.01
CA GLU A 227 2.06 -19.82 2.34
C GLU A 227 3.01 -18.72 2.78
N GLU A 228 2.77 -17.52 2.27
CA GLU A 228 3.51 -16.30 2.56
C GLU A 228 2.65 -15.29 3.34
N HIS A 229 3.22 -14.13 3.58
CA HIS A 229 2.51 -12.96 4.09
C HIS A 229 2.94 -11.71 3.34
N VAL A 230 2.08 -10.69 3.34
CA VAL A 230 2.44 -9.35 2.85
C VAL A 230 2.76 -8.49 4.06
N ASP A 231 3.95 -7.90 4.08
CA ASP A 231 4.44 -7.08 5.20
C ASP A 231 4.36 -5.59 4.92
N SER A 232 4.18 -4.85 6.01
CA SER A 232 4.48 -3.42 6.07
C SER A 232 5.98 -3.24 6.29
N VAL A 233 6.65 -2.58 5.35
CA VAL A 233 8.08 -2.29 5.41
C VAL A 233 8.30 -0.79 5.37
N VAL A 234 9.15 -0.28 6.26
CA VAL A 234 9.38 1.16 6.42
C VAL A 234 10.86 1.51 6.38
N ASN A 235 11.15 2.75 6.00
CA ASN A 235 12.45 3.34 6.26
C ASN A 235 12.65 3.50 7.77
N PRO A 236 13.81 3.16 8.35
CA PRO A 236 14.06 3.28 9.79
C PRO A 236 13.82 4.68 10.37
N GLY A 237 13.95 5.73 9.55
CA GLY A 237 13.67 7.11 9.93
C GLY A 237 12.19 7.44 10.16
N LEU A 238 11.26 6.60 9.69
CA LEU A 238 9.81 6.89 9.79
C LEU A 238 9.34 7.05 11.24
N LYS A 239 9.87 6.25 12.17
CA LYS A 239 9.48 6.32 13.59
C LYS A 239 9.76 7.70 14.21
N ALA A 240 10.88 8.30 13.87
CA ALA A 240 11.24 9.65 14.31
C ALA A 240 10.46 10.73 13.55
N LYS A 241 10.27 10.55 12.22
CA LYS A 241 9.57 11.48 11.34
C LYS A 241 8.06 11.58 11.67
N ALA A 242 7.41 10.44 11.93
CA ALA A 242 5.97 10.35 12.12
C ALA A 242 5.59 9.18 13.05
N PRO A 243 5.78 9.32 14.37
CA PRO A 243 5.58 8.21 15.32
C PRO A 243 4.15 7.65 15.32
N ALA A 244 3.13 8.48 15.10
CA ALA A 244 1.74 8.01 15.01
C ALA A 244 1.49 7.17 13.75
N VAL A 245 2.10 7.52 12.62
CA VAL A 245 2.02 6.73 11.38
C VAL A 245 2.74 5.40 11.57
N TYR A 246 3.93 5.41 12.16
CA TYR A 246 4.68 4.18 12.48
C TYR A 246 3.86 3.24 13.37
N ALA A 247 3.24 3.75 14.44
CA ALA A 247 2.41 2.97 15.35
C ALA A 247 1.17 2.36 14.64
N PHE A 248 0.50 3.14 13.81
CA PHE A 248 -0.61 2.67 12.97
C PHE A 248 -0.17 1.54 12.03
N LEU A 249 0.90 1.75 11.25
CA LEU A 249 1.38 0.75 10.29
C LEU A 249 1.84 -0.55 10.96
N SER A 250 2.31 -0.48 12.21
CA SER A 250 2.68 -1.66 13.00
C SER A 250 1.48 -2.52 13.46
N LYS A 251 0.26 -1.96 13.38
CA LYS A 251 -0.99 -2.63 13.79
C LYS A 251 -1.89 -2.96 12.60
N LEU A 252 -1.62 -2.36 11.44
CA LEU A 252 -2.40 -2.59 10.23
C LEU A 252 -2.36 -4.07 9.86
N SER A 253 -3.52 -4.70 9.81
CA SER A 253 -3.66 -6.09 9.38
C SER A 253 -5.02 -6.32 8.74
N TRP A 254 -5.03 -7.02 7.61
CA TRP A 254 -6.23 -7.38 6.89
C TRP A 254 -6.72 -8.78 7.28
N LYS A 255 -8.04 -8.96 7.22
CA LYS A 255 -8.62 -10.29 7.00
C LYS A 255 -8.87 -10.48 5.51
N PRO A 256 -8.86 -11.74 5.00
CA PRO A 256 -9.05 -12.01 3.57
C PRO A 256 -10.30 -11.36 2.96
N GLU A 257 -11.43 -11.42 3.67
CA GLU A 257 -12.69 -10.85 3.23
C GLU A 257 -12.68 -9.30 3.20
N GLU A 258 -11.91 -8.67 4.08
CA GLU A 258 -11.85 -7.21 4.19
C GLU A 258 -11.17 -6.59 2.97
N ILE A 259 -9.94 -7.02 2.65
CA ILE A 259 -9.20 -6.51 1.49
C ILE A 259 -9.87 -6.93 0.18
N GLY A 260 -10.46 -8.14 0.15
CA GLY A 260 -11.23 -8.64 -1.00
C GLY A 260 -12.38 -7.72 -1.39
N ALA A 261 -13.12 -7.20 -0.41
CA ALA A 261 -14.21 -6.26 -0.64
C ALA A 261 -13.73 -4.94 -1.27
N VAL A 262 -12.62 -4.39 -0.80
CA VAL A 262 -12.03 -3.15 -1.36
C VAL A 262 -11.56 -3.39 -2.79
N MET A 263 -10.82 -4.47 -3.05
CA MET A 263 -10.33 -4.82 -4.39
C MET A 263 -11.48 -5.02 -5.38
N LEU A 264 -12.54 -5.72 -4.97
CA LEU A 264 -13.72 -5.95 -5.83
C LEU A 264 -14.46 -4.66 -6.13
N SER A 265 -14.56 -3.73 -5.17
CA SER A 265 -15.15 -2.42 -5.40
C SER A 265 -14.39 -1.63 -6.46
N VAL A 266 -13.06 -1.66 -6.43
CA VAL A 266 -12.20 -1.02 -7.43
C VAL A 266 -12.38 -1.67 -8.80
N GLU A 267 -12.39 -3.01 -8.88
CA GLU A 267 -12.63 -3.74 -10.12
C GLU A 267 -13.99 -3.40 -10.74
N ASN A 268 -14.99 -3.15 -9.93
CA ASN A 268 -16.34 -2.72 -10.35
C ASN A 268 -16.43 -1.22 -10.71
N GLY A 269 -15.30 -0.52 -10.80
CA GLY A 269 -15.18 0.85 -11.30
C GLY A 269 -15.14 1.95 -10.23
N ALA A 270 -15.09 1.62 -8.95
CA ALA A 270 -14.85 2.63 -7.91
C ALA A 270 -13.40 3.14 -7.98
N LYS A 271 -13.21 4.44 -7.72
CA LYS A 271 -11.85 4.97 -7.53
C LYS A 271 -11.24 4.34 -6.27
N PRO A 272 -9.95 3.95 -6.26
CA PRO A 272 -9.32 3.29 -5.12
C PRO A 272 -9.49 4.02 -3.79
N ALA A 273 -9.28 5.33 -3.76
CA ALA A 273 -9.49 6.14 -2.56
C ALA A 273 -10.95 6.10 -2.08
N ALA A 274 -11.93 6.20 -3.00
CA ALA A 274 -13.35 6.15 -2.64
C ALA A 274 -13.78 4.77 -2.14
N ALA A 275 -13.22 3.68 -2.69
CA ALA A 275 -13.44 2.33 -2.18
C ALA A 275 -12.90 2.17 -0.75
N ALA A 276 -11.73 2.74 -0.48
CA ALA A 276 -11.12 2.77 0.84
C ALA A 276 -11.97 3.60 1.84
N ASP A 277 -12.43 4.79 1.46
CA ASP A 277 -13.30 5.65 2.29
C ASP A 277 -14.58 4.94 2.66
N LYS A 278 -15.22 4.30 1.67
CA LYS A 278 -16.44 3.52 1.94
C LYS A 278 -16.18 2.40 2.93
N TRP A 279 -15.10 1.63 2.73
CA TRP A 279 -14.76 0.54 3.64
C TRP A 279 -14.47 1.05 5.05
N MET A 280 -13.76 2.18 5.20
CA MET A 280 -13.51 2.81 6.50
C MET A 280 -14.81 3.24 7.20
N ALA A 281 -15.74 3.80 6.44
CA ALA A 281 -17.05 4.22 6.98
C ALA A 281 -17.89 3.02 7.43
N ASP A 282 -17.83 1.91 6.71
CA ASP A 282 -18.55 0.67 7.05
C ASP A 282 -17.87 -0.11 8.19
N ASN A 283 -16.58 0.17 8.51
CA ASN A 283 -15.79 -0.58 9.48
C ASN A 283 -15.07 0.31 10.53
N PRO A 284 -15.78 1.23 11.22
CA PRO A 284 -15.15 2.22 12.11
C PRO A 284 -14.43 1.58 13.30
N ALA A 285 -14.97 0.50 13.87
CA ALA A 285 -14.35 -0.21 14.98
C ALA A 285 -13.01 -0.86 14.58
N ARG A 286 -12.91 -1.36 13.36
CA ARG A 286 -11.68 -1.95 12.82
C ARG A 286 -10.60 -0.88 12.65
N VAL A 287 -10.95 0.26 12.07
CA VAL A 287 -10.06 1.41 11.92
C VAL A 287 -9.59 1.91 13.28
N GLN A 288 -10.50 2.04 14.25
CA GLN A 288 -10.13 2.47 15.61
C GLN A 288 -9.16 1.49 16.29
N GLY A 289 -9.32 0.19 16.07
CA GLY A 289 -8.41 -0.84 16.60
C GLY A 289 -6.97 -0.70 16.12
N TRP A 290 -6.76 -0.18 14.90
CA TRP A 290 -5.41 0.09 14.38
C TRP A 290 -4.81 1.40 14.92
N LEU A 291 -5.65 2.32 15.39
CA LEU A 291 -5.26 3.63 15.88
C LEU A 291 -5.05 3.69 17.42
N SER A 292 -5.58 2.71 18.16
CA SER A 292 -5.52 2.63 19.62
C SER A 292 -4.15 2.04 20.16
#